data_cdb59dc60ddbac5ff2850f4224cfa731
#
_entry.id   cdb59dc60ddbac5ff2850f4224cfa731
#
_cell.length_a   1.000
_cell.length_b   1.000
_cell.length_c   1.000
_cell.angle_alpha   90.00
_cell.angle_beta   90.00
_cell.angle_gamma   90.00
#
_symmetry.space_group_name_H-M   'P 1'
#
loop_
_entity.id
_entity.type
_entity.pdbx_description
1 polymer ?
#
loop_
_entity_poly.entity_id
_entity_poly.type
_entity_poly.pdbx_seq_one_letter_code
_entity_poly.pdbx_strand_id
1 'polypeptide(L)'
;MIHHTINFDTLTIRDCLETFELLKKELIVVIKKAPTNPLGFHRLVSGMSQIANWAQCIWDTEGNYTGVPKEPLDPWSTDRVLVQRVTAKEKDDKPTGIFPKGKLDWHSNLNGPDRADGVGLQGYAGVEDTVTSWLDTAAAYDAMPQSLKDKIRYKYCSYTYNMARWADTPWHQDQRWKSLVNKMERKDDIYRMWIEQENIAGVKGLYFYTNNDLKIWDDDIGLYEELKEFLFQEKFIYHHEWDVGDIVLSDQLLTLHRRPLRPDAVFEKRILHRLTFPISNTSEPKFIIEKNKSCYSKKELEIFWK
;
A
#
# COMPACT_ATOMS: atom_id res chain seq x y z
N MET A 1 -1.00 -14.07 -8.55
CA MET A 1 -1.63 -14.25 -7.21
C MET A 1 -1.54 -15.72 -6.79
N ILE A 2 -1.19 -16.00 -5.52
CA ILE A 2 -1.02 -17.35 -4.98
C ILE A 2 -1.63 -17.50 -3.58
N HIS A 3 -2.18 -18.69 -3.27
CA HIS A 3 -2.55 -19.08 -1.92
C HIS A 3 -1.34 -19.73 -1.23
N HIS A 4 -1.06 -19.30 0.00
CA HIS A 4 0.04 -19.81 0.81
C HIS A 4 -0.46 -20.27 2.17
N THR A 5 0.12 -21.31 2.72
CA THR A 5 -0.25 -21.89 4.01
C THR A 5 0.88 -21.70 5.01
N ILE A 6 0.57 -21.10 6.14
CA ILE A 6 1.52 -20.87 7.25
C ILE A 6 0.93 -21.46 8.53
N ASN A 7 1.76 -22.12 9.31
CA ASN A 7 1.42 -22.49 10.67
C ASN A 7 1.91 -21.38 11.63
N PHE A 8 0.98 -20.57 12.11
CA PHE A 8 1.30 -19.44 13.00
C PHE A 8 1.72 -19.86 14.40
N ASP A 9 1.37 -21.07 14.85
CA ASP A 9 1.79 -21.59 16.16
C ASP A 9 3.29 -21.88 16.21
N THR A 10 3.86 -22.20 15.04
CA THR A 10 5.29 -22.52 14.87
C THR A 10 5.98 -21.55 13.90
N LEU A 11 5.44 -20.34 13.72
CA LEU A 11 5.98 -19.38 12.77
C LEU A 11 7.45 -19.09 13.01
N THR A 12 8.26 -19.35 12.00
CA THR A 12 9.71 -19.14 11.99
C THR A 12 10.10 -17.99 11.05
N ILE A 13 11.33 -17.51 11.20
CA ILE A 13 11.90 -16.54 10.25
C ILE A 13 11.97 -17.11 8.84
N ARG A 14 12.16 -18.41 8.70
CA ARG A 14 12.18 -19.08 7.41
C ARG A 14 10.83 -18.99 6.71
N ASP A 15 9.71 -19.24 7.42
CA ASP A 15 8.36 -19.09 6.86
C ASP A 15 8.10 -17.66 6.40
N CYS A 16 8.58 -16.67 7.18
CA CYS A 16 8.48 -15.27 6.79
C CYS A 16 9.26 -14.97 5.50
N LEU A 17 10.49 -15.45 5.39
CA LEU A 17 11.33 -15.24 4.22
C LEU A 17 10.78 -15.98 2.98
N GLU A 18 10.28 -17.20 3.13
CA GLU A 18 9.61 -17.94 2.04
C GLU A 18 8.36 -17.17 1.56
N THR A 19 7.57 -16.65 2.48
CA THR A 19 6.41 -15.79 2.13
C THR A 19 6.83 -14.53 1.39
N PHE A 20 7.96 -13.94 1.80
CA PHE A 20 8.50 -12.74 1.15
C PHE A 20 8.98 -13.02 -0.27
N GLU A 21 9.66 -14.16 -0.50
CA GLU A 21 10.06 -14.58 -1.83
C GLU A 21 8.86 -14.85 -2.75
N LEU A 22 7.79 -15.46 -2.20
CA LEU A 22 6.54 -15.64 -2.94
C LEU A 22 5.92 -14.28 -3.30
N LEU A 23 5.84 -13.34 -2.35
CA LEU A 23 5.25 -12.03 -2.58
C LEU A 23 5.97 -11.27 -3.71
N LYS A 24 7.29 -11.29 -3.73
CA LYS A 24 8.08 -10.61 -4.78
C LYS A 24 7.81 -11.16 -6.18
N LYS A 25 7.50 -12.45 -6.29
CA LYS A 25 7.24 -13.12 -7.59
C LYS A 25 5.77 -13.06 -8.00
N GLU A 26 4.89 -13.29 -7.05
CA GLU A 26 3.45 -13.48 -7.30
C GLU A 26 2.64 -12.20 -7.11
N LEU A 27 3.26 -11.17 -6.54
CA LEU A 27 2.72 -9.84 -6.25
C LEU A 27 1.55 -9.80 -5.25
N ILE A 28 0.77 -10.87 -5.14
CA ILE A 28 -0.35 -11.00 -4.22
C ILE A 28 -0.29 -12.39 -3.59
N VAL A 29 -0.15 -12.44 -2.26
CA VAL A 29 -0.15 -13.67 -1.48
C VAL A 29 -1.33 -13.67 -0.52
N VAL A 30 -2.13 -14.72 -0.59
CA VAL A 30 -3.31 -14.92 0.26
C VAL A 30 -3.04 -16.04 1.25
N ILE A 31 -3.21 -15.76 2.52
CA ILE A 31 -3.10 -16.72 3.63
C ILE A 31 -4.47 -16.81 4.28
N LYS A 32 -5.06 -17.97 4.29
CA LYS A 32 -6.39 -18.22 4.86
C LYS A 32 -6.26 -18.72 6.30
N LYS A 33 -7.26 -18.36 7.12
CA LYS A 33 -7.44 -18.88 8.49
C LYS A 33 -6.25 -18.62 9.43
N ALA A 34 -5.53 -17.52 9.26
CA ALA A 34 -4.56 -17.06 10.25
C ALA A 34 -5.26 -16.74 11.59
N PRO A 35 -4.56 -16.85 12.71
CA PRO A 35 -5.09 -16.38 13.98
C PRO A 35 -5.48 -14.91 13.90
N THR A 36 -6.60 -14.55 14.51
CA THR A 36 -7.05 -13.17 14.58
C THR A 36 -6.21 -12.31 15.51
N ASN A 37 -5.43 -12.94 16.41
CA ASN A 37 -4.46 -12.23 17.20
C ASN A 37 -3.48 -11.49 16.27
N PRO A 38 -3.39 -10.15 16.32
CA PRO A 38 -2.55 -9.36 15.44
C PRO A 38 -1.05 -9.62 15.62
N LEU A 39 -0.64 -10.29 16.70
CA LEU A 39 0.76 -10.67 16.95
C LEU A 39 1.31 -11.56 15.83
N GLY A 40 0.54 -12.56 15.38
CA GLY A 40 0.95 -13.45 14.30
C GLY A 40 1.15 -12.68 12.99
N PHE A 41 0.20 -11.82 12.66
CA PHE A 41 0.29 -10.95 11.47
C PHE A 41 1.48 -9.98 11.56
N HIS A 42 1.67 -9.36 12.72
CA HIS A 42 2.80 -8.44 12.95
C HIS A 42 4.15 -9.17 12.81
N ARG A 43 4.29 -10.35 13.41
CA ARG A 43 5.52 -11.17 13.30
C ARG A 43 5.81 -11.60 11.86
N LEU A 44 4.79 -12.02 11.13
CA LEU A 44 4.94 -12.37 9.72
C LEU A 44 5.51 -11.20 8.92
N VAL A 45 4.84 -10.04 8.98
CA VAL A 45 5.24 -8.85 8.22
C VAL A 45 6.63 -8.35 8.64
N SER A 46 6.89 -8.31 9.92
CA SER A 46 8.19 -7.86 10.45
C SER A 46 9.32 -8.83 10.11
N GLY A 47 9.04 -10.15 10.14
CA GLY A 47 9.99 -11.17 9.74
C GLY A 47 10.31 -11.15 8.25
N MET A 48 9.34 -10.80 7.41
CA MET A 48 9.55 -10.62 5.96
C MET A 48 10.48 -9.47 5.65
N SER A 49 10.23 -8.31 6.22
CA SER A 49 10.94 -7.06 5.88
C SER A 49 12.08 -6.72 6.81
N GLN A 50 12.19 -7.41 7.94
CA GLN A 50 13.09 -7.08 9.07
C GLN A 50 12.93 -5.64 9.59
N ILE A 51 11.87 -4.97 9.17
CA ILE A 51 11.53 -3.59 9.57
C ILE A 51 10.02 -3.54 9.79
N ALA A 52 9.60 -3.33 11.03
CA ALA A 52 8.21 -2.91 11.28
C ALA A 52 8.07 -1.44 10.92
N ASN A 53 7.15 -1.10 10.05
CA ASN A 53 6.88 0.31 9.75
C ASN A 53 6.06 0.94 10.88
N TRP A 54 6.78 1.37 11.91
CA TRP A 54 6.25 1.95 13.13
C TRP A 54 5.50 3.28 12.90
N ALA A 55 5.82 4.00 11.82
CA ALA A 55 5.23 5.31 11.56
C ALA A 55 3.71 5.27 11.30
N GLN A 56 3.18 4.09 11.01
CA GLN A 56 1.77 3.90 10.69
C GLN A 56 0.95 3.19 11.77
N CYS A 57 1.58 2.84 12.87
CA CYS A 57 0.90 2.17 13.99
C CYS A 57 0.34 3.23 14.94
N ILE A 58 -0.90 3.63 14.74
CA ILE A 58 -1.55 4.72 15.46
C ILE A 58 -2.61 4.27 16.48
N TRP A 59 -3.05 3.03 16.40
CA TRP A 59 -3.97 2.44 17.36
C TRP A 59 -3.40 1.14 17.91
N ASP A 60 -3.73 0.83 19.18
CA ASP A 60 -3.51 -0.50 19.70
C ASP A 60 -4.59 -1.49 19.20
N THR A 61 -4.46 -2.73 19.60
CA THR A 61 -5.38 -3.80 19.23
C THR A 61 -6.79 -3.62 19.80
N GLU A 62 -6.92 -2.84 20.85
CA GLU A 62 -8.20 -2.53 21.51
C GLU A 62 -8.89 -1.31 20.87
N GLY A 63 -8.20 -0.60 19.98
CA GLY A 63 -8.70 0.59 19.29
C GLY A 63 -8.48 1.88 20.06
N ASN A 64 -7.56 1.92 21.00
CA ASN A 64 -7.14 3.15 21.65
C ASN A 64 -6.11 3.87 20.76
N TYR A 65 -6.25 5.18 20.64
CA TYR A 65 -5.26 5.97 19.91
C TYR A 65 -3.97 6.06 20.71
N THR A 66 -2.90 5.51 20.19
CA THR A 66 -1.59 5.48 20.85
C THR A 66 -0.65 6.56 20.33
N GLY A 67 -1.03 7.22 19.22
CA GLY A 67 -0.15 8.10 18.50
C GLY A 67 0.97 7.34 17.77
N VAL A 68 1.84 8.09 17.12
CA VAL A 68 3.00 7.52 16.41
C VAL A 68 4.06 7.10 17.45
N PRO A 69 4.54 5.85 17.42
CA PRO A 69 5.61 5.41 18.31
C PRO A 69 6.85 6.30 18.17
N LYS A 70 7.56 6.52 19.28
CA LYS A 70 8.77 7.35 19.28
C LYS A 70 9.95 6.66 18.59
N GLU A 71 9.98 5.34 18.69
CA GLU A 71 11.05 4.49 18.16
C GLU A 71 10.47 3.30 17.40
N PRO A 72 11.24 2.71 16.48
CA PRO A 72 10.86 1.47 15.85
C PRO A 72 10.57 0.39 16.90
N LEU A 73 9.50 -0.38 16.68
CA LEU A 73 9.19 -1.51 17.55
C LEU A 73 10.13 -2.66 17.22
N ASP A 74 10.56 -3.39 18.24
CA ASP A 74 11.19 -4.68 18.04
C ASP A 74 10.17 -5.60 17.37
N PRO A 75 10.45 -6.11 16.14
CA PRO A 75 9.54 -6.97 15.41
C PRO A 75 9.10 -8.22 16.17
N TRP A 76 9.93 -8.67 17.10
CA TRP A 76 9.70 -9.87 17.91
C TRP A 76 9.17 -9.57 19.31
N SER A 77 9.05 -8.30 19.67
CA SER A 77 8.47 -7.91 20.95
C SER A 77 6.99 -8.29 21.01
N THR A 78 6.60 -8.86 22.14
CA THR A 78 5.19 -9.13 22.46
C THR A 78 4.52 -7.99 23.19
N ASP A 79 5.30 -7.00 23.65
CA ASP A 79 4.84 -5.97 24.55
C ASP A 79 4.06 -4.86 23.88
N ARG A 80 4.23 -4.72 22.54
CA ARG A 80 3.54 -3.71 21.74
C ARG A 80 3.24 -4.22 20.35
N VAL A 81 2.11 -4.90 20.18
CA VAL A 81 1.59 -5.20 18.85
C VAL A 81 0.71 -4.06 18.41
N LEU A 82 1.23 -3.23 17.55
CA LEU A 82 0.49 -2.11 16.98
C LEU A 82 0.18 -2.42 15.51
N VAL A 83 -1.05 -2.18 15.13
CA VAL A 83 -1.53 -2.30 13.75
C VAL A 83 -2.35 -1.07 13.40
N GLN A 84 -2.30 -0.65 12.18
CA GLN A 84 -3.23 0.34 11.69
C GLN A 84 -4.59 -0.33 11.46
N ARG A 85 -5.66 0.28 11.95
CA ARG A 85 -7.01 -0.27 11.78
C ARG A 85 -7.74 0.42 10.64
N VAL A 86 -8.38 -0.37 9.80
CA VAL A 86 -9.26 0.10 8.73
C VAL A 86 -10.70 -0.23 9.16
N THR A 87 -11.38 0.75 9.74
CA THR A 87 -12.70 0.55 10.36
C THR A 87 -13.49 1.85 10.43
N ALA A 88 -14.81 1.73 10.47
CA ALA A 88 -15.74 2.82 10.75
C ALA A 88 -16.14 2.88 12.23
N LYS A 89 -15.60 2.00 13.08
CA LYS A 89 -15.93 2.02 14.51
C LYS A 89 -15.39 3.25 15.19
N GLU A 90 -16.18 3.77 16.11
CA GLU A 90 -15.84 4.89 16.99
C GLU A 90 -15.78 4.44 18.43
N LYS A 91 -15.05 5.16 19.24
CA LYS A 91 -14.98 5.02 20.69
C LYS A 91 -14.95 6.45 21.28
N ASP A 92 -15.88 6.75 22.16
CA ASP A 92 -16.04 8.08 22.75
C ASP A 92 -16.12 9.17 21.68
N ASP A 93 -16.94 8.96 20.66
CA ASP A 93 -17.15 9.82 19.49
C ASP A 93 -15.88 10.10 18.67
N LYS A 94 -14.87 9.25 18.79
CA LYS A 94 -13.60 9.36 18.03
C LYS A 94 -13.38 8.15 17.14
N PRO A 95 -12.89 8.35 15.91
CA PRO A 95 -12.53 7.26 15.03
C PRO A 95 -11.48 6.35 15.67
N THR A 96 -11.69 5.04 15.59
CA THR A 96 -10.71 4.03 16.05
C THR A 96 -9.89 3.44 14.91
N GLY A 97 -9.95 4.03 13.74
CA GLY A 97 -9.22 3.60 12.55
C GLY A 97 -9.32 4.58 11.40
N ILE A 98 -8.75 4.18 10.26
CA ILE A 98 -8.73 4.96 9.01
C ILE A 98 -9.73 4.40 7.99
N PHE A 99 -10.04 5.20 6.97
CA PHE A 99 -10.91 4.81 5.84
C PHE A 99 -12.25 4.23 6.29
N PRO A 100 -13.04 4.99 7.06
CA PRO A 100 -14.20 4.44 7.78
C PRO A 100 -15.26 3.84 6.85
N LYS A 101 -15.75 4.60 5.88
CA LYS A 101 -16.89 4.23 5.03
C LYS A 101 -16.62 4.57 3.57
N GLY A 102 -17.53 4.13 2.72
CA GLY A 102 -17.58 4.49 1.31
C GLY A 102 -16.62 3.71 0.43
N LYS A 103 -16.64 4.07 -0.85
CA LYS A 103 -15.78 3.54 -1.88
C LYS A 103 -14.35 4.07 -1.73
N LEU A 104 -13.37 3.21 -1.94
CA LEU A 104 -12.00 3.62 -2.24
C LEU A 104 -11.70 3.20 -3.68
N ASP A 105 -11.39 4.17 -4.52
CA ASP A 105 -11.03 3.89 -5.90
C ASP A 105 -9.68 3.18 -6.00
N TRP A 106 -9.36 2.71 -7.19
CA TRP A 106 -8.08 2.06 -7.45
C TRP A 106 -6.93 2.96 -7.03
N HIS A 107 -6.07 2.43 -6.18
CA HIS A 107 -4.91 3.16 -5.66
C HIS A 107 -3.80 2.21 -5.24
N SER A 108 -2.61 2.74 -5.16
CA SER A 108 -1.47 2.15 -4.47
C SER A 108 -1.20 2.95 -3.19
N ASN A 109 -0.69 2.29 -2.15
CA ASN A 109 -0.20 2.98 -0.96
C ASN A 109 1.23 3.52 -1.14
N LEU A 110 1.87 3.17 -2.25
CA LEU A 110 3.17 3.72 -2.63
C LEU A 110 2.94 5.09 -3.28
N ASN A 111 2.73 6.09 -2.46
CA ASN A 111 2.51 7.47 -2.87
C ASN A 111 3.42 8.39 -2.07
N GLY A 112 4.50 8.83 -2.68
CA GLY A 112 5.49 9.68 -2.07
C GLY A 112 6.70 8.93 -1.51
N PRO A 113 7.52 9.61 -0.72
CA PRO A 113 8.76 9.08 -0.17
C PRO A 113 8.58 8.02 0.92
N ASP A 114 7.36 7.69 1.29
CA ASP A 114 7.02 6.65 2.25
C ASP A 114 7.21 5.26 1.64
N ARG A 115 8.40 4.88 1.39
CA ARG A 115 8.95 3.68 0.73
C ARG A 115 8.29 2.33 1.08
N ALA A 116 7.06 2.33 1.55
CA ALA A 116 6.30 1.14 1.83
C ALA A 116 5.67 0.61 0.55
N ASP A 117 6.47 -0.07 -0.22
CA ASP A 117 6.05 -0.75 -1.45
C ASP A 117 5.39 -2.11 -1.20
N GLY A 118 5.18 -2.47 0.06
CA GLY A 118 4.39 -3.60 0.50
C GLY A 118 3.23 -3.20 1.41
N VAL A 119 2.09 -3.86 1.27
CA VAL A 119 0.98 -3.74 2.20
C VAL A 119 0.42 -5.11 2.56
N GLY A 120 0.16 -5.31 3.83
CA GLY A 120 -0.58 -6.44 4.36
C GLY A 120 -1.91 -5.97 4.96
N LEU A 121 -2.97 -6.70 4.68
CA LEU A 121 -4.27 -6.56 5.29
C LEU A 121 -4.66 -7.87 5.96
N GLN A 122 -5.24 -7.80 7.15
CA GLN A 122 -5.79 -8.95 7.87
C GLN A 122 -7.26 -8.73 8.20
N GLY A 123 -8.10 -9.70 7.89
CA GLY A 123 -9.48 -9.75 8.32
C GLY A 123 -9.59 -10.03 9.82
N TYR A 124 -9.94 -9.02 10.63
CA TYR A 124 -9.98 -9.19 12.07
C TYR A 124 -11.38 -9.51 12.60
N ALA A 125 -12.38 -8.72 12.25
CA ALA A 125 -13.75 -8.92 12.70
C ALA A 125 -14.77 -8.23 11.79
N GLY A 126 -15.93 -8.82 11.62
CA GLY A 126 -17.06 -8.27 10.87
C GLY A 126 -16.72 -7.97 9.42
N VAL A 127 -15.87 -8.79 8.82
CA VAL A 127 -15.33 -8.61 7.47
C VAL A 127 -16.16 -9.32 6.41
N GLU A 128 -17.04 -10.19 6.84
CA GLU A 128 -17.97 -10.93 5.98
C GLU A 128 -18.77 -9.91 5.15
N ASP A 129 -19.12 -10.25 3.93
CA ASP A 129 -19.77 -9.38 2.95
C ASP A 129 -18.92 -8.21 2.46
N THR A 130 -17.64 -8.15 2.85
CA THR A 130 -16.71 -7.15 2.33
C THR A 130 -15.79 -7.74 1.28
N VAL A 131 -15.42 -6.90 0.32
CA VAL A 131 -14.52 -7.26 -0.79
C VAL A 131 -13.41 -6.23 -0.88
N THR A 132 -12.20 -6.70 -1.16
CA THR A 132 -11.13 -5.86 -1.68
C THR A 132 -10.70 -6.44 -3.02
N SER A 133 -10.55 -5.59 -4.02
CA SER A 133 -10.11 -6.03 -5.34
C SER A 133 -8.67 -5.57 -5.58
N TRP A 134 -7.87 -6.43 -6.17
CA TRP A 134 -6.50 -6.13 -6.59
C TRP A 134 -6.40 -6.24 -8.11
N LEU A 135 -5.74 -5.27 -8.71
CA LEU A 135 -5.33 -5.29 -10.10
C LEU A 135 -3.87 -5.73 -10.17
N ASP A 136 -3.60 -6.77 -10.93
CA ASP A 136 -2.25 -7.26 -11.24
C ASP A 136 -1.75 -6.56 -12.51
N THR A 137 -0.91 -5.55 -12.34
CA THR A 137 -0.40 -4.78 -13.48
C THR A 137 0.70 -5.51 -14.22
N ALA A 138 1.35 -6.51 -13.61
CA ALA A 138 2.32 -7.35 -14.32
C ALA A 138 1.63 -8.29 -15.31
N ALA A 139 0.56 -8.97 -14.89
CA ALA A 139 -0.25 -9.76 -15.80
C ALA A 139 -0.82 -8.92 -16.95
N ALA A 140 -1.24 -7.69 -16.65
CA ALA A 140 -1.69 -6.77 -17.67
C ALA A 140 -0.55 -6.36 -18.62
N TYR A 141 0.64 -6.07 -18.09
CA TYR A 141 1.80 -5.72 -18.91
C TYR A 141 2.24 -6.86 -19.83
N ASP A 142 2.24 -8.10 -19.33
CA ASP A 142 2.59 -9.26 -20.15
C ASP A 142 1.63 -9.43 -21.33
N ALA A 143 0.33 -9.23 -21.09
CA ALA A 143 -0.71 -9.32 -22.11
C ALA A 143 -0.82 -8.07 -23.01
N MET A 144 -0.06 -7.01 -22.72
CA MET A 144 -0.15 -5.73 -23.41
C MET A 144 0.40 -5.81 -24.84
N PRO A 145 -0.32 -5.29 -25.85
CA PRO A 145 0.19 -5.18 -27.22
C PRO A 145 1.49 -4.37 -27.27
N GLN A 146 2.41 -4.78 -28.16
CA GLN A 146 3.70 -4.10 -28.31
C GLN A 146 3.52 -2.61 -28.65
N SER A 147 2.53 -2.27 -29.47
CA SER A 147 2.22 -0.88 -29.82
C SER A 147 1.89 -0.01 -28.62
N LEU A 148 1.21 -0.58 -27.59
CA LEU A 148 0.91 0.14 -26.35
C LEU A 148 2.14 0.21 -25.42
N LYS A 149 2.94 -0.87 -25.36
CA LYS A 149 4.24 -0.85 -24.67
C LYS A 149 5.16 0.23 -25.23
N ASP A 150 5.19 0.39 -26.55
CA ASP A 150 6.02 1.43 -27.19
C ASP A 150 5.53 2.85 -26.87
N LYS A 151 4.22 3.04 -26.69
CA LYS A 151 3.65 4.34 -26.27
C LYS A 151 4.02 4.72 -24.84
N ILE A 152 4.11 3.75 -23.92
CA ILE A 152 4.39 4.02 -22.50
C ILE A 152 5.89 4.05 -22.19
N ARG A 153 6.72 3.57 -23.10
CA ARG A 153 8.17 3.55 -22.92
C ARG A 153 8.69 4.96 -22.62
N TYR A 154 9.40 5.09 -21.53
CA TYR A 154 9.92 6.38 -21.03
C TYR A 154 8.86 7.42 -20.67
N LYS A 155 7.62 6.99 -20.40
CA LYS A 155 6.57 7.86 -19.89
C LYS A 155 6.47 7.78 -18.36
N TYR A 156 6.02 8.87 -17.77
CA TYR A 156 5.84 8.99 -16.32
C TYR A 156 4.38 9.15 -15.98
N CYS A 157 3.98 8.65 -14.80
CA CYS A 157 2.84 9.23 -14.10
C CYS A 157 3.33 10.20 -13.02
N SER A 158 2.59 11.27 -12.85
CA SER A 158 2.85 12.31 -11.87
C SER A 158 1.71 12.39 -10.89
N TYR A 159 2.00 12.65 -9.64
CA TYR A 159 1.00 12.88 -8.62
C TYR A 159 1.50 13.86 -7.55
N THR A 160 0.58 14.49 -6.87
CA THR A 160 0.83 15.34 -5.72
C THR A 160 0.20 14.72 -4.49
N TYR A 161 0.87 14.82 -3.36
CA TYR A 161 0.30 14.38 -2.10
C TYR A 161 -0.56 15.48 -1.49
N ASN A 162 -1.87 15.25 -1.39
CA ASN A 162 -2.78 16.21 -0.80
C ASN A 162 -3.09 15.88 0.66
N MET A 163 -2.35 16.51 1.57
CA MET A 163 -2.54 16.35 3.01
C MET A 163 -3.86 16.97 3.53
N ALA A 164 -4.45 17.93 2.84
CA ALA A 164 -5.68 18.57 3.29
C ALA A 164 -6.85 17.58 3.41
N ARG A 165 -6.83 16.51 2.62
CA ARG A 165 -7.80 15.40 2.67
C ARG A 165 -7.90 14.73 4.04
N TRP A 166 -6.86 14.82 4.87
CA TRP A 166 -6.74 14.13 6.13
C TRP A 166 -6.73 15.07 7.35
N ALA A 167 -6.92 16.38 7.12
CA ALA A 167 -6.77 17.42 8.13
C ALA A 167 -7.59 17.18 9.41
N ASP A 168 -8.76 16.58 9.27
CA ASP A 168 -9.70 16.35 10.39
C ASP A 168 -9.53 14.99 11.07
N THR A 169 -8.52 14.23 10.69
CA THR A 169 -8.27 12.91 11.28
C THR A 169 -7.40 12.99 12.54
N PRO A 170 -7.60 12.10 13.54
CA PRO A 170 -6.84 12.15 14.80
C PRO A 170 -5.32 12.10 14.61
N TRP A 171 -4.82 11.28 13.67
CA TRP A 171 -3.38 11.18 13.42
C TRP A 171 -2.82 12.45 12.78
N HIS A 172 -3.59 13.21 12.03
CA HIS A 172 -3.20 14.51 11.50
C HIS A 172 -3.05 15.58 12.58
N GLN A 173 -3.71 15.39 13.71
CA GLN A 173 -3.56 16.27 14.86
C GLN A 173 -2.33 15.90 15.72
N ASP A 174 -1.83 14.67 15.60
CA ASP A 174 -0.65 14.22 16.32
C ASP A 174 0.61 14.98 15.86
N GLN A 175 1.29 15.64 16.79
CA GLN A 175 2.47 16.45 16.49
C GLN A 175 3.65 15.61 16.00
N ARG A 176 3.73 14.34 16.42
CA ARG A 176 4.77 13.42 15.95
C ARG A 176 4.52 13.01 14.51
N TRP A 177 3.26 12.74 14.15
CA TRP A 177 2.87 12.50 12.77
C TRP A 177 3.15 13.73 11.89
N LYS A 178 2.75 14.92 12.32
CA LYS A 178 3.07 16.17 11.62
C LYS A 178 4.56 16.37 11.42
N SER A 179 5.35 16.09 12.45
CA SER A 179 6.81 16.18 12.37
C SER A 179 7.41 15.19 11.38
N LEU A 180 6.91 13.93 11.35
CA LEU A 180 7.34 12.92 10.39
C LEU A 180 7.00 13.33 8.98
N VAL A 181 5.75 13.67 8.73
CA VAL A 181 5.27 14.09 7.40
C VAL A 181 6.02 15.32 6.90
N ASN A 182 6.24 16.31 7.76
CA ASN A 182 7.02 17.49 7.38
C ASN A 182 8.50 17.17 7.06
N LYS A 183 9.03 16.08 7.58
CA LYS A 183 10.38 15.61 7.22
C LYS A 183 10.39 14.80 5.94
N MET A 184 9.31 14.09 5.66
CA MET A 184 9.18 13.16 4.54
C MET A 184 8.65 13.84 3.27
N GLU A 185 7.83 14.88 3.40
CA GLU A 185 7.10 15.51 2.30
C GLU A 185 7.08 17.03 2.39
N ARG A 186 7.27 17.66 1.25
CA ARG A 186 6.90 19.06 1.07
C ARG A 186 5.56 19.10 0.31
N LYS A 187 4.62 19.88 0.81
CA LYS A 187 3.22 19.96 0.34
C LYS A 187 3.04 20.22 -1.16
N ASP A 188 4.06 20.77 -1.79
CA ASP A 188 4.01 21.25 -3.17
C ASP A 188 4.89 20.41 -4.11
N ASP A 189 5.44 19.31 -3.61
CA ASP A 189 6.29 18.45 -4.44
C ASP A 189 5.44 17.62 -5.40
N ILE A 190 5.86 17.56 -6.64
CA ILE A 190 5.30 16.67 -7.66
C ILE A 190 6.16 15.43 -7.72
N TYR A 191 5.53 14.28 -7.47
CA TYR A 191 6.17 12.98 -7.55
C TYR A 191 5.93 12.39 -8.93
N ARG A 192 6.99 11.90 -9.54
CA ARG A 192 6.95 11.24 -10.83
C ARG A 192 7.49 9.83 -10.72
N MET A 193 6.76 8.89 -11.29
CA MET A 193 7.24 7.52 -11.43
C MET A 193 7.14 7.09 -12.89
N TRP A 194 8.12 6.32 -13.34
CA TRP A 194 8.01 5.65 -14.61
C TRP A 194 6.75 4.77 -14.63
N ILE A 195 6.02 4.78 -15.74
CA ILE A 195 4.86 3.90 -15.91
C ILE A 195 5.34 2.45 -15.95
N GLU A 196 6.37 2.14 -16.74
CA GLU A 196 6.98 0.82 -16.73
C GLU A 196 7.85 0.67 -15.47
N GLN A 197 7.62 -0.40 -14.74
CA GLN A 197 8.35 -0.73 -13.53
C GLN A 197 8.83 -2.18 -13.55
N GLU A 198 9.87 -2.42 -12.79
CA GLU A 198 10.38 -3.75 -12.53
C GLU A 198 10.67 -3.85 -11.03
N ASN A 199 10.10 -4.86 -10.36
CA ASN A 199 10.34 -5.06 -8.94
C ASN A 199 11.69 -5.75 -8.69
N ILE A 200 12.05 -5.92 -7.42
CA ILE A 200 13.32 -6.52 -7.01
C ILE A 200 13.52 -7.99 -7.47
N ALA A 201 12.44 -8.69 -7.81
CA ALA A 201 12.49 -10.05 -8.35
C ALA A 201 12.58 -10.09 -9.88
N GLY A 202 12.67 -8.95 -10.55
CA GLY A 202 12.71 -8.86 -12.01
C GLY A 202 11.34 -8.99 -12.67
N VAL A 203 10.25 -8.91 -11.90
CA VAL A 203 8.90 -8.91 -12.45
C VAL A 203 8.61 -7.55 -13.02
N LYS A 204 8.23 -7.50 -14.29
CA LYS A 204 7.86 -6.27 -15.00
C LYS A 204 6.37 -6.03 -14.94
N GLY A 205 5.99 -4.78 -14.81
CA GLY A 205 4.60 -4.36 -14.75
C GLY A 205 4.47 -2.85 -14.86
N LEU A 206 3.36 -2.32 -14.38
CA LEU A 206 3.08 -0.90 -14.47
C LEU A 206 2.81 -0.31 -13.10
N TYR A 207 3.42 0.83 -12.83
CA TYR A 207 2.91 1.73 -11.82
C TYR A 207 1.87 2.65 -12.46
N PHE A 208 0.63 2.54 -11.98
CA PHE A 208 -0.48 3.32 -12.50
C PHE A 208 -1.34 3.83 -11.34
N TYR A 209 -1.53 5.13 -11.26
CA TYR A 209 -2.26 5.75 -10.17
C TYR A 209 -3.50 6.48 -10.71
N THR A 210 -4.67 6.16 -10.17
CA THR A 210 -5.96 6.68 -10.68
C THR A 210 -6.60 7.73 -9.80
N ASN A 211 -5.98 8.11 -8.71
CA ASN A 211 -6.53 9.16 -7.87
C ASN A 211 -6.50 10.50 -8.63
N ASN A 212 -7.38 11.44 -8.28
CA ASN A 212 -7.66 12.68 -9.03
C ASN A 212 -6.45 13.56 -9.37
N ASP A 213 -5.29 13.22 -8.86
CA ASP A 213 -4.04 13.96 -9.03
C ASP A 213 -3.11 13.31 -10.06
N LEU A 214 -3.51 12.18 -10.67
CA LEU A 214 -2.70 11.52 -11.70
C LEU A 214 -2.74 12.31 -12.99
N LYS A 215 -1.58 12.76 -13.41
CA LYS A 215 -1.37 13.23 -14.79
C LYS A 215 -0.30 12.33 -15.42
N ILE A 216 -0.60 11.78 -16.58
CA ILE A 216 0.45 11.31 -17.45
C ILE A 216 1.23 12.55 -17.89
N TRP A 217 2.51 12.55 -17.60
CA TRP A 217 3.36 13.69 -17.95
C TRP A 217 3.36 13.83 -19.49
N ASP A 218 3.32 15.06 -19.96
CA ASP A 218 3.13 15.49 -21.35
C ASP A 218 1.65 15.65 -21.78
N ASP A 219 0.72 15.69 -20.82
CA ASP A 219 -0.72 15.93 -21.04
C ASP A 219 -1.38 14.97 -22.05
N ASP A 220 -0.84 13.76 -22.17
CA ASP A 220 -1.42 12.75 -23.06
C ASP A 220 -2.63 12.06 -22.39
N ILE A 221 -3.74 12.77 -22.36
CA ILE A 221 -5.02 12.26 -21.83
C ILE A 221 -5.47 11.01 -22.58
N GLY A 222 -5.21 10.97 -23.89
CA GLY A 222 -5.56 9.81 -24.72
C GLY A 222 -4.85 8.54 -24.29
N LEU A 223 -3.57 8.62 -23.98
CA LEU A 223 -2.79 7.50 -23.48
C LEU A 223 -3.28 7.05 -22.09
N TYR A 224 -3.63 7.99 -21.23
CA TYR A 224 -4.16 7.66 -19.91
C TYR A 224 -5.46 6.85 -19.99
N GLU A 225 -6.40 7.28 -20.82
CA GLU A 225 -7.68 6.57 -20.97
C GLU A 225 -7.47 5.22 -21.67
N GLU A 226 -6.60 5.13 -22.67
CA GLU A 226 -6.24 3.86 -23.34
C GLU A 226 -5.64 2.85 -22.35
N LEU A 227 -4.72 3.31 -21.49
CA LEU A 227 -4.13 2.48 -20.43
C LEU A 227 -5.17 2.03 -19.41
N LYS A 228 -6.03 2.94 -18.98
CA LYS A 228 -7.09 2.67 -18.03
C LYS A 228 -8.08 1.63 -18.57
N GLU A 229 -8.51 1.77 -19.82
CA GLU A 229 -9.38 0.81 -20.49
C GLU A 229 -8.72 -0.57 -20.60
N PHE A 230 -7.44 -0.61 -20.92
CA PHE A 230 -6.69 -1.85 -21.01
C PHE A 230 -6.46 -2.52 -19.64
N LEU A 231 -6.06 -1.76 -18.64
CA LEU A 231 -5.68 -2.29 -17.33
C LEU A 231 -6.88 -2.82 -16.53
N PHE A 232 -8.02 -2.13 -16.56
CA PHE A 232 -9.17 -2.49 -15.72
C PHE A 232 -10.07 -3.57 -16.31
N GLN A 233 -9.51 -4.45 -17.14
CA GLN A 233 -10.22 -5.65 -17.60
C GLN A 233 -10.29 -6.67 -16.47
N GLU A 234 -11.44 -7.32 -16.33
CA GLU A 234 -11.73 -8.28 -15.25
C GLU A 234 -10.70 -9.42 -15.12
N LYS A 235 -10.13 -9.84 -16.23
CA LYS A 235 -9.12 -10.91 -16.29
C LYS A 235 -7.81 -10.60 -15.54
N PHE A 236 -7.55 -9.32 -15.22
CA PHE A 236 -6.39 -8.87 -14.46
C PHE A 236 -6.73 -8.53 -13.01
N ILE A 237 -7.99 -8.70 -12.61
CA ILE A 237 -8.49 -8.31 -11.32
C ILE A 237 -8.77 -9.54 -10.47
N TYR A 238 -8.19 -9.54 -9.27
CA TYR A 238 -8.49 -10.50 -8.22
C TYR A 238 -9.44 -9.87 -7.20
N HIS A 239 -10.58 -10.51 -6.96
CA HIS A 239 -11.54 -10.11 -5.94
C HIS A 239 -11.38 -11.03 -4.73
N HIS A 240 -11.02 -10.46 -3.60
CA HIS A 240 -10.93 -11.16 -2.33
C HIS A 240 -12.18 -10.90 -1.49
N GLU A 241 -12.97 -11.93 -1.32
CA GLU A 241 -14.05 -11.97 -0.33
C GLU A 241 -13.42 -12.35 1.02
N TRP A 242 -13.62 -11.47 1.99
CA TRP A 242 -12.95 -11.60 3.27
C TRP A 242 -13.62 -12.60 4.20
N ASP A 243 -12.84 -13.49 4.76
CA ASP A 243 -13.16 -14.24 5.98
C ASP A 243 -12.30 -13.72 7.14
N VAL A 244 -12.81 -13.92 8.37
CA VAL A 244 -12.01 -13.63 9.58
C VAL A 244 -10.78 -14.52 9.61
N GLY A 245 -9.62 -13.92 9.84
CA GLY A 245 -8.33 -14.60 9.81
C GLY A 245 -7.65 -14.63 8.44
N ASP A 246 -8.27 -14.11 7.38
CA ASP A 246 -7.56 -13.98 6.11
C ASP A 246 -6.48 -12.91 6.19
N ILE A 247 -5.33 -13.19 5.58
CA ILE A 247 -4.28 -12.20 5.35
C ILE A 247 -4.05 -12.10 3.85
N VAL A 248 -4.02 -10.88 3.33
CA VAL A 248 -3.59 -10.60 1.96
C VAL A 248 -2.40 -9.65 2.00
N LEU A 249 -1.29 -10.12 1.42
CA LEU A 249 -0.07 -9.34 1.24
C LEU A 249 0.02 -8.93 -0.22
N SER A 250 0.39 -7.68 -0.51
CA SER A 250 0.52 -7.22 -1.89
C SER A 250 1.69 -6.26 -2.11
N ASP A 251 2.33 -6.41 -3.27
CA ASP A 251 3.32 -5.49 -3.81
C ASP A 251 2.59 -4.24 -4.31
N GLN A 252 2.94 -3.07 -3.81
CA GLN A 252 2.28 -1.81 -4.14
C GLN A 252 2.92 -1.10 -5.33
N LEU A 253 4.06 -1.59 -5.81
CA LEU A 253 4.67 -1.07 -7.02
C LEU A 253 3.92 -1.58 -8.26
N LEU A 254 3.56 -2.87 -8.26
CA LEU A 254 2.98 -3.56 -9.41
C LEU A 254 1.53 -3.98 -9.20
N THR A 255 0.87 -3.54 -8.13
CA THR A 255 -0.55 -3.77 -7.93
C THR A 255 -1.27 -2.50 -7.51
N LEU A 256 -2.53 -2.41 -7.89
CA LEU A 256 -3.48 -1.45 -7.33
C LEU A 256 -4.53 -2.21 -6.54
N HIS A 257 -5.12 -1.55 -5.56
CA HIS A 257 -6.26 -2.13 -4.87
C HIS A 257 -7.39 -1.12 -4.72
N ARG A 258 -8.61 -1.64 -4.57
CA ARG A 258 -9.80 -0.84 -4.34
C ARG A 258 -10.72 -1.50 -3.33
N ARG A 259 -11.55 -0.69 -2.72
CA ARG A 259 -12.70 -1.14 -1.95
C ARG A 259 -13.98 -0.75 -2.70
N PRO A 260 -14.74 -1.71 -3.25
CA PRO A 260 -16.03 -1.44 -3.89
C PRO A 260 -17.01 -0.77 -2.91
N LEU A 261 -17.98 -0.03 -3.45
CA LEU A 261 -19.06 0.51 -2.65
C LEU A 261 -19.92 -0.62 -2.09
N ARG A 262 -20.22 -0.56 -0.80
CA ARG A 262 -21.14 -1.42 -0.08
C ARG A 262 -22.01 -0.56 0.83
N PRO A 263 -23.16 -1.06 1.31
CA PRO A 263 -23.95 -0.36 2.33
C PRO A 263 -23.13 0.00 3.57
N ASP A 264 -23.38 1.14 4.17
CA ASP A 264 -22.63 1.62 5.34
C ASP A 264 -22.64 0.64 6.50
N ALA A 265 -23.78 -0.06 6.72
CA ALA A 265 -23.91 -1.08 7.75
C ALA A 265 -22.88 -2.23 7.66
N VAL A 266 -22.37 -2.53 6.45
CA VAL A 266 -21.30 -3.49 6.26
C VAL A 266 -19.99 -2.93 6.79
N PHE A 267 -19.69 -1.67 6.49
CA PHE A 267 -18.46 -1.01 6.94
C PHE A 267 -18.43 -0.75 8.45
N GLU A 268 -19.59 -0.54 9.08
CA GLU A 268 -19.71 -0.30 10.52
C GLU A 268 -19.29 -1.51 11.37
N LYS A 269 -19.44 -2.71 10.82
CA LYS A 269 -19.02 -3.95 11.51
C LYS A 269 -17.54 -4.27 11.28
N ARG A 270 -17.01 -3.87 10.12
CA ARG A 270 -15.72 -4.31 9.62
C ARG A 270 -14.56 -3.74 10.42
N ILE A 271 -13.61 -4.60 10.73
CA ILE A 271 -12.26 -4.24 11.18
C ILE A 271 -11.26 -5.04 10.36
N LEU A 272 -10.42 -4.35 9.61
CA LEU A 272 -9.20 -4.90 9.05
C LEU A 272 -8.01 -4.33 9.81
N HIS A 273 -7.00 -5.15 10.03
CA HIS A 273 -5.67 -4.69 10.42
C HIS A 273 -4.83 -4.45 9.16
N ARG A 274 -4.00 -3.42 9.19
CA ARG A 274 -3.14 -3.05 8.08
C ARG A 274 -1.72 -2.81 8.59
N LEU A 275 -0.76 -3.33 7.85
CA LEU A 275 0.65 -3.03 8.02
C LEU A 275 1.26 -2.70 6.66
N THR A 276 2.16 -1.74 6.64
CA THR A 276 2.98 -1.45 5.47
C THR A 276 4.42 -1.81 5.76
N PHE A 277 5.13 -2.25 4.74
CA PHE A 277 6.50 -2.72 4.87
C PHE A 277 7.27 -2.51 3.56
N PRO A 278 8.60 -2.36 3.61
CA PRO A 278 9.41 -2.29 2.41
C PRO A 278 9.60 -3.69 1.81
N ILE A 279 9.44 -3.80 0.50
CA ILE A 279 9.81 -4.98 -0.30
C ILE A 279 11.23 -4.78 -0.85
N SER A 280 11.52 -3.58 -1.32
CA SER A 280 12.84 -3.21 -1.82
C SER A 280 13.71 -2.70 -0.69
N ASN A 281 14.81 -3.38 -0.41
CA ASN A 281 15.74 -2.94 0.65
C ASN A 281 16.59 -1.71 0.28
N THR A 282 16.72 -1.39 -1.01
CA THR A 282 17.71 -0.41 -1.46
C THR A 282 17.31 0.40 -2.66
N SER A 283 16.45 -0.10 -3.50
CA SER A 283 16.01 0.68 -4.64
C SER A 283 15.00 1.70 -4.13
N GLU A 284 15.42 2.93 -4.11
CA GLU A 284 14.48 4.01 -4.17
C GLU A 284 13.51 3.66 -5.29
N PRO A 285 12.18 3.67 -5.02
CA PRO A 285 11.25 3.65 -6.13
C PRO A 285 11.78 4.72 -7.07
N LYS A 286 11.90 4.41 -8.34
CA LYS A 286 12.47 5.32 -9.35
C LYS A 286 11.52 6.49 -9.58
N PHE A 287 11.22 7.25 -8.54
CA PHE A 287 10.44 8.47 -8.66
C PHE A 287 11.35 9.69 -8.61
N ILE A 288 10.98 10.65 -9.38
CA ILE A 288 11.60 11.95 -9.43
C ILE A 288 10.73 12.87 -8.62
N ILE A 289 11.32 13.55 -7.66
CA ILE A 289 10.65 14.63 -6.94
C ILE A 289 10.97 15.92 -7.67
N GLU A 290 9.97 16.54 -8.27
CA GLU A 290 10.09 17.94 -8.70
C GLU A 290 9.74 18.85 -7.54
N LYS A 291 10.76 19.40 -6.93
CA LYS A 291 10.57 20.61 -6.14
C LYS A 291 10.25 21.75 -7.09
N ASN A 292 9.32 22.58 -6.67
CA ASN A 292 8.92 23.78 -7.38
C ASN A 292 10.13 24.42 -8.11
N LYS A 293 10.12 24.37 -9.39
CA LYS A 293 11.07 24.65 -10.49
C LYS A 293 12.45 25.32 -10.19
N SER A 294 12.71 25.73 -8.97
CA SER A 294 13.91 26.51 -8.64
C SER A 294 15.03 25.73 -7.90
N CYS A 295 14.83 24.47 -7.54
CA CYS A 295 15.65 23.86 -6.51
C CYS A 295 16.47 22.62 -6.90
N TYR A 296 16.32 22.00 -8.09
CA TYR A 296 17.18 20.90 -8.51
C TYR A 296 18.00 21.24 -9.74
N SER A 297 19.29 21.09 -9.62
CA SER A 297 20.18 21.06 -10.79
C SER A 297 19.99 19.74 -11.54
N LYS A 298 20.26 19.76 -12.84
CA LYS A 298 20.27 18.56 -13.68
C LYS A 298 21.10 17.40 -13.07
N LYS A 299 22.13 17.74 -12.30
CA LYS A 299 23.05 16.82 -11.64
C LYS A 299 22.40 16.12 -10.42
N GLU A 300 21.49 16.79 -9.71
CA GLU A 300 20.75 16.19 -8.59
C GLU A 300 19.68 15.23 -9.11
N LEU A 301 19.06 15.53 -10.24
CA LEU A 301 18.15 14.62 -10.92
C LEU A 301 18.85 13.35 -11.43
N GLU A 302 20.11 13.46 -11.89
CA GLU A 302 20.89 12.30 -12.37
C GLU A 302 21.29 11.33 -11.25
N ILE A 303 21.32 11.77 -9.99
CA ILE A 303 21.58 10.91 -8.82
C ILE A 303 20.39 9.98 -8.55
N PHE A 304 19.18 10.38 -8.90
CA PHE A 304 17.99 9.55 -8.76
C PHE A 304 17.79 8.52 -9.89
N TRP A 305 18.67 8.60 -10.93
CA TRP A 305 18.60 7.74 -12.12
C TRP A 305 19.59 6.57 -12.11
N LYS A 306 20.45 6.52 -11.13
CA LYS A 306 21.44 5.46 -10.96
C LYS A 306 21.05 4.53 -9.79
#